data_a9d010884ab5a3fe2c102592281a17e9
#
_entry.id   a9d010884ab5a3fe2c102592281a17e9
#
_cell.length_a   1.000
_cell.length_b   1.000
_cell.length_c   1.000
_cell.angle_alpha   90.00
_cell.angle_beta   90.00
_cell.angle_gamma   90.00
#
_symmetry.space_group_name_H-M   'P 1'
#
loop_
_entity.id
_entity.type
_entity.pdbx_description
1 polymer ?
#
loop_
_entity_poly.entity_id
_entity_poly.type
_entity_poly.pdbx_seq_one_letter_code
_entity_poly.pdbx_strand_id
1 'polypeptide(L)'
;MTTALVVLTYKSAEELILKGASDAWRLNPEKAKNFKYLICTRNKHDKRKIWHGKEKHREAFLICKIKDISKSIHNPSRYQINFKEYAKVSIKEYWSKDRNPIMYKNIDDEIIKNLNFKKIDEFNEGTVFKDRKQILNNNLHNNLVFGISQTDGIA
;
A
#
# COMPACT_ATOMS: atom_id res chain seq x y z
N MET A 1 14.35 -17.29 -7.45
CA MET A 1 13.42 -16.16 -7.58
C MET A 1 12.31 -16.25 -6.55
N THR A 2 11.87 -15.13 -6.06
CA THR A 2 10.82 -15.05 -5.05
C THR A 2 9.51 -14.67 -5.71
N THR A 3 8.44 -15.38 -5.37
CA THR A 3 7.10 -15.01 -5.85
C THR A 3 6.48 -14.03 -4.88
N ALA A 4 5.92 -12.97 -5.42
CA ALA A 4 5.28 -11.92 -4.63
C ALA A 4 3.80 -11.80 -4.97
N LEU A 5 3.04 -11.33 -4.01
CA LEU A 5 1.64 -10.95 -4.20
C LEU A 5 1.65 -9.51 -4.71
N VAL A 6 1.04 -9.26 -5.85
CA VAL A 6 1.07 -7.95 -6.49
C VAL A 6 -0.34 -7.39 -6.59
N VAL A 7 -0.51 -6.15 -6.20
CA VAL A 7 -1.82 -5.47 -6.27
C VAL A 7 -1.71 -4.20 -7.10
N LEU A 8 -2.79 -3.89 -7.81
CA LEU A 8 -2.92 -2.67 -8.59
C LEU A 8 -3.83 -1.74 -7.78
N THR A 9 -3.27 -0.72 -7.16
CA THR A 9 -3.98 0.08 -6.16
C THR A 9 -4.02 1.57 -6.51
N TYR A 10 -5.12 2.21 -6.10
CA TYR A 10 -5.27 3.65 -6.21
C TYR A 10 -4.63 4.39 -5.02
N LYS A 11 -4.34 3.69 -3.93
CA LYS A 11 -3.83 4.32 -2.73
C LYS A 11 -2.40 4.80 -2.92
N SER A 12 -2.07 5.94 -2.33
CA SER A 12 -0.70 6.44 -2.36
C SER A 12 0.21 5.61 -1.45
N ALA A 13 1.51 5.73 -1.65
CA ALA A 13 2.48 5.07 -0.78
C ALA A 13 2.29 5.55 0.67
N GLU A 14 2.06 6.84 0.85
CA GLU A 14 1.86 7.44 2.16
C GLU A 14 0.64 6.88 2.87
N GLU A 15 -0.48 6.73 2.15
CA GLU A 15 -1.68 6.14 2.72
C GLU A 15 -1.47 4.69 3.15
N LEU A 16 -0.76 3.92 2.32
CA LEU A 16 -0.47 2.53 2.62
C LEU A 16 0.45 2.40 3.83
N ILE A 17 1.48 3.22 3.90
CA ILE A 17 2.42 3.23 5.02
C ILE A 17 1.73 3.66 6.31
N LEU A 18 0.90 4.69 6.23
CA LEU A 18 0.17 5.19 7.38
C LEU A 18 -0.74 4.11 7.98
N LYS A 19 -1.40 3.36 7.13
CA LYS A 19 -2.28 2.29 7.56
C LYS A 19 -1.51 1.01 7.92
N GLY A 20 -0.35 0.80 7.32
CA GLY A 20 0.41 -0.45 7.46
C GLY A 20 -0.27 -1.62 6.79
N ALA A 21 -1.09 -1.35 5.79
CA ALA A 21 -1.88 -2.38 5.14
C ALA A 21 -2.42 -1.93 3.79
N SER A 22 -2.71 -2.88 2.94
CA SER A 22 -3.44 -2.66 1.69
C SER A 22 -4.78 -3.39 1.78
N ASP A 23 -5.87 -2.70 1.55
CA ASP A 23 -7.26 -3.12 1.72
C ASP A 23 -8.03 -2.69 0.46
N ALA A 24 -9.05 -3.26 0.06
CA ALA A 24 -9.75 -4.49 0.39
C ALA A 24 -9.73 -5.35 -0.86
N TRP A 25 -9.23 -6.56 -0.74
CA TRP A 25 -8.96 -7.37 -1.93
C TRP A 25 -9.73 -8.67 -1.93
N ARG A 26 -10.19 -9.09 -3.09
CA ARG A 26 -10.73 -10.43 -3.29
C ARG A 26 -9.56 -11.35 -3.54
N LEU A 27 -9.18 -12.11 -2.54
CA LEU A 27 -8.08 -13.04 -2.66
C LEU A 27 -8.38 -14.31 -1.87
N ASN A 28 -7.64 -15.35 -2.16
CA ASN A 28 -7.69 -16.57 -1.39
C ASN A 28 -6.68 -16.42 -0.23
N PRO A 29 -7.15 -16.26 1.02
CA PRO A 29 -6.25 -16.02 2.13
C PRO A 29 -5.31 -17.20 2.40
N GLU A 30 -5.75 -18.42 2.13
CA GLU A 30 -4.91 -19.59 2.32
C GLU A 30 -3.72 -19.60 1.34
N LYS A 31 -3.92 -19.09 0.15
CA LYS A 31 -2.84 -18.95 -0.81
C LYS A 31 -1.97 -17.74 -0.48
N ALA A 32 -2.61 -16.62 -0.19
CA ALA A 32 -1.92 -15.35 0.05
C ALA A 32 -0.98 -15.40 1.25
N LYS A 33 -1.32 -16.12 2.29
CA LYS A 33 -0.49 -16.20 3.49
C LYS A 33 0.87 -16.87 3.25
N ASN A 34 1.06 -17.53 2.13
CA ASN A 34 2.32 -18.18 1.80
C ASN A 34 3.34 -17.22 1.18
N PHE A 35 2.95 -16.00 0.90
CA PHE A 35 3.85 -15.02 0.26
C PHE A 35 4.45 -14.08 1.31
N LYS A 36 5.73 -13.80 1.15
CA LYS A 36 6.45 -12.91 2.07
C LYS A 36 6.35 -11.45 1.65
N TYR A 37 6.16 -11.21 0.38
CA TYR A 37 6.23 -9.85 -0.17
C TYR A 37 4.95 -9.45 -0.88
N LEU A 38 4.58 -8.19 -0.65
CA LEU A 38 3.51 -7.50 -1.35
C LEU A 38 4.15 -6.41 -2.21
N ILE A 39 3.79 -6.36 -3.48
CA ILE A 39 4.25 -5.31 -4.37
C ILE A 39 3.05 -4.48 -4.77
N CYS A 40 3.10 -3.19 -4.48
CA CYS A 40 2.03 -2.27 -4.82
C CYS A 40 2.36 -1.56 -6.12
N THR A 41 1.44 -1.65 -7.06
CA THR A 41 1.58 -1.00 -8.36
C THR A 41 0.51 0.06 -8.53
N ARG A 42 0.84 1.09 -9.30
CA ARG A 42 -0.02 2.26 -9.45
C ARG A 42 -1.16 2.02 -10.43
N ASN A 43 -2.37 2.22 -9.96
CA ASN A 43 -3.56 2.21 -10.81
C ASN A 43 -4.01 3.64 -11.08
N LYS A 44 -3.97 4.04 -12.35
CA LYS A 44 -4.44 5.36 -12.79
C LYS A 44 -5.64 5.29 -13.72
N HIS A 45 -6.38 4.19 -13.69
CA HIS A 45 -7.57 4.07 -14.52
C HIS A 45 -8.71 4.98 -14.06
N ASP A 46 -8.80 5.27 -12.78
CA ASP A 46 -9.86 6.12 -12.28
C ASP A 46 -9.48 7.59 -12.43
N LYS A 47 -10.01 8.21 -13.44
CA LYS A 47 -9.70 9.61 -13.76
C LYS A 47 -10.27 10.61 -12.76
N ARG A 48 -11.17 10.16 -11.89
CA ARG A 48 -11.74 11.04 -10.86
C ARG A 48 -10.79 11.26 -9.71
N LYS A 49 -9.75 10.42 -9.59
CA LYS A 49 -8.79 10.54 -8.53
C LYS A 49 -7.68 11.49 -8.90
N ILE A 50 -7.27 12.31 -7.94
CA ILE A 50 -6.15 13.22 -8.11
C ILE A 50 -4.90 12.49 -7.65
N TRP A 51 -3.93 12.46 -8.52
CA TRP A 51 -2.67 11.77 -8.24
C TRP A 51 -1.62 12.75 -7.83
N HIS A 52 -1.01 12.52 -6.68
CA HIS A 52 0.06 13.36 -6.16
C HIS A 52 1.44 12.77 -6.37
N GLY A 53 1.52 11.56 -6.87
CA GLY A 53 2.78 10.88 -7.10
C GLY A 53 3.26 11.01 -8.54
N LYS A 54 4.54 10.71 -8.74
CA LYS A 54 5.15 10.71 -10.07
C LYS A 54 5.07 9.34 -10.74
N GLU A 55 4.55 8.35 -10.02
CA GLU A 55 4.46 6.99 -10.56
C GLU A 55 3.59 6.95 -11.79
N LYS A 56 4.03 6.20 -12.76
CA LYS A 56 3.25 5.95 -13.95
C LYS A 56 2.29 4.79 -13.72
N HIS A 57 1.25 4.73 -14.52
CA HIS A 57 0.33 3.60 -14.47
C HIS A 57 1.10 2.29 -14.63
N ARG A 58 0.81 1.32 -13.76
CA ARG A 58 1.46 0.00 -13.70
C ARG A 58 2.86 -0.01 -13.10
N GLU A 59 3.35 1.11 -12.65
CA GLU A 59 4.66 1.16 -12.01
C GLU A 59 4.59 0.59 -10.61
N ALA A 60 5.52 -0.28 -10.26
CA ALA A 60 5.68 -0.75 -8.89
C ALA A 60 6.34 0.37 -8.08
N PHE A 61 5.70 0.79 -7.00
CA PHE A 61 6.18 1.92 -6.21
C PHE A 61 6.47 1.56 -4.75
N LEU A 62 6.03 0.40 -4.30
CA LEU A 62 6.24 -0.03 -2.93
C LEU A 62 6.38 -1.55 -2.87
N ILE A 63 7.39 -2.03 -2.16
CA ILE A 63 7.54 -3.44 -1.84
C ILE A 63 7.48 -3.58 -0.33
N CYS A 64 6.60 -4.44 0.15
CA CYS A 64 6.34 -4.60 1.57
C CYS A 64 6.60 -6.03 2.01
N LYS A 65 7.03 -6.21 3.26
CA LYS A 65 7.09 -7.53 3.87
C LYS A 65 5.77 -7.80 4.56
N ILE A 66 5.09 -8.84 4.14
CA ILE A 66 3.77 -9.18 4.66
C ILE A 66 3.89 -9.69 6.09
N LYS A 67 3.00 -9.19 6.94
CA LYS A 67 2.87 -9.65 8.33
C LYS A 67 1.80 -10.74 8.40
N ASP A 68 0.61 -10.44 7.94
CA ASP A 68 -0.51 -11.38 7.93
C ASP A 68 -1.61 -10.90 6.98
N ILE A 69 -2.61 -11.73 6.81
CA ILE A 69 -3.81 -11.42 6.02
C ILE A 69 -4.99 -11.45 7.00
N SER A 70 -5.78 -10.40 7.01
CA SER A 70 -6.98 -10.34 7.86
C SER A 70 -8.19 -9.95 7.03
N LYS A 71 -9.38 -10.10 7.58
CA LYS A 71 -10.59 -9.65 6.90
C LYS A 71 -10.62 -8.14 6.87
N SER A 72 -11.12 -7.58 5.77
CA SER A 72 -11.31 -6.14 5.67
C SER A 72 -12.39 -5.68 6.64
N ILE A 73 -12.12 -4.60 7.35
CA ILE A 73 -13.10 -4.00 8.24
C ILE A 73 -14.22 -3.36 7.43
N HIS A 74 -13.89 -2.84 6.25
CA HIS A 74 -14.85 -2.12 5.42
C HIS A 74 -15.70 -3.03 4.55
N ASN A 75 -15.23 -4.23 4.26
CA ASN A 75 -15.97 -5.17 3.42
C ASN A 75 -15.67 -6.59 3.87
N PRO A 76 -16.60 -7.24 4.61
CA PRO A 76 -16.35 -8.57 5.18
C PRO A 76 -16.08 -9.67 4.15
N SER A 77 -16.42 -9.45 2.89
CA SER A 77 -16.15 -10.44 1.84
C SER A 77 -14.76 -10.28 1.23
N ARG A 78 -13.99 -9.31 1.70
CA ARG A 78 -12.66 -9.01 1.19
C ARG A 78 -11.61 -9.08 2.29
N TYR A 79 -10.35 -8.96 1.90
CA TYR A 79 -9.23 -9.14 2.80
C TYR A 79 -8.29 -7.97 2.76
N GLN A 80 -7.59 -7.79 3.88
CA GLN A 80 -6.59 -6.76 4.07
C GLN A 80 -5.22 -7.44 4.18
N ILE A 81 -4.26 -6.92 3.46
CA ILE A 81 -2.88 -7.42 3.48
C ILE A 81 -2.09 -6.51 4.40
N ASN A 82 -1.73 -7.01 5.57
CA ASN A 82 -1.00 -6.24 6.56
C ASN A 82 0.49 -6.46 6.37
N PHE A 83 1.28 -5.40 6.47
CA PHE A 83 2.73 -5.51 6.32
C PHE A 83 3.48 -4.86 7.48
N LYS A 84 4.67 -5.36 7.72
CA LYS A 84 5.50 -4.93 8.85
C LYS A 84 6.67 -4.06 8.43
N GLU A 85 7.09 -4.17 7.18
CA GLU A 85 8.19 -3.39 6.64
C GLU A 85 7.86 -2.98 5.21
N TYR A 86 8.48 -1.91 4.76
CA TYR A 86 8.28 -1.42 3.41
C TYR A 86 9.56 -0.81 2.84
N ALA A 87 9.65 -0.78 1.52
CA ALA A 87 10.71 -0.07 0.80
C ALA A 87 10.10 0.59 -0.43
N LYS A 88 10.47 1.83 -0.69
CA LYS A 88 10.02 2.53 -1.89
C LYS A 88 10.85 2.09 -3.07
N VAL A 89 10.21 1.87 -4.20
CA VAL A 89 10.87 1.42 -5.42
C VAL A 89 10.30 2.16 -6.62
N SER A 90 10.92 1.97 -7.78
CA SER A 90 10.40 2.48 -9.03
C SER A 90 10.73 1.45 -10.12
N ILE A 91 9.76 0.60 -10.41
CA ILE A 91 9.92 -0.42 -11.46
C ILE A 91 8.79 -0.20 -12.45
N LYS A 92 9.13 0.41 -13.58
CA LYS A 92 8.13 0.78 -14.58
C LYS A 92 7.56 -0.45 -15.27
N GLU A 93 6.29 -0.34 -15.62
CA GLU A 93 5.56 -1.40 -16.32
C GLU A 93 5.63 -2.77 -15.65
N TYR A 94 5.69 -2.77 -14.34
CA TYR A 94 5.76 -4.01 -13.58
C TYR A 94 4.48 -4.82 -13.64
N TRP A 95 3.33 -4.15 -13.62
CA TRP A 95 2.04 -4.83 -13.70
C TRP A 95 1.79 -5.31 -15.12
N SER A 96 1.41 -6.58 -15.26
CA SER A 96 1.02 -7.12 -16.55
C SER A 96 -0.41 -6.67 -16.92
N LYS A 97 -0.88 -7.00 -18.12
CA LYS A 97 -2.21 -6.58 -18.60
C LYS A 97 -3.34 -7.48 -18.10
N ASP A 98 -3.23 -7.98 -16.90
CA ASP A 98 -4.25 -8.81 -16.31
C ASP A 98 -5.45 -7.97 -15.89
N ARG A 99 -6.66 -8.51 -16.04
CA ARG A 99 -7.88 -7.83 -15.59
C ARG A 99 -8.06 -7.91 -14.09
N ASN A 100 -7.52 -8.92 -13.47
CA ASN A 100 -7.66 -9.11 -12.04
C ASN A 100 -6.73 -8.13 -11.32
N PRO A 101 -7.21 -7.34 -10.35
CA PRO A 101 -6.36 -6.38 -9.65
C PRO A 101 -5.36 -7.02 -8.69
N ILE A 102 -5.32 -8.34 -8.64
CA ILE A 102 -4.35 -9.10 -7.85
C ILE A 102 -3.69 -10.13 -8.74
N MET A 103 -2.38 -10.26 -8.63
CA MET A 103 -1.66 -11.30 -9.34
C MET A 103 -0.48 -11.80 -8.51
N TYR A 104 0.10 -12.91 -8.95
CA TYR A 104 1.29 -13.47 -8.31
C TYR A 104 2.40 -13.44 -9.36
N LYS A 105 3.51 -12.83 -9.01
CA LYS A 105 4.60 -12.63 -9.96
C LYS A 105 5.94 -12.83 -9.28
N ASN A 106 6.88 -13.42 -10.01
CA ASN A 106 8.23 -13.57 -9.51
C ASN A 106 8.96 -12.23 -9.55
N ILE A 107 9.74 -11.98 -8.52
CA ILE A 107 10.61 -10.82 -8.48
C ILE A 107 12.04 -11.31 -8.29
N ASP A 108 12.99 -10.63 -8.91
CA ASP A 108 14.39 -10.97 -8.81
C ASP A 108 14.87 -10.79 -7.37
N ASP A 109 15.53 -11.80 -6.84
CA ASP A 109 16.05 -11.79 -5.48
C ASP A 109 17.07 -10.66 -5.27
N GLU A 110 17.80 -10.30 -6.31
CA GLU A 110 18.76 -9.20 -6.23
C GLU A 110 18.07 -7.85 -5.98
N ILE A 111 16.90 -7.65 -6.53
CA ILE A 111 16.13 -6.44 -6.28
C ILE A 111 15.77 -6.37 -4.79
N ILE A 112 15.25 -7.46 -4.26
CA ILE A 112 14.84 -7.52 -2.86
C ILE A 112 16.05 -7.35 -1.93
N LYS A 113 17.15 -8.00 -2.25
CA LYS A 113 18.36 -7.97 -1.44
C LYS A 113 18.93 -6.56 -1.31
N ASN A 114 18.79 -5.76 -2.33
CA ASN A 114 19.33 -4.41 -2.35
C ASN A 114 18.39 -3.35 -1.77
N LEU A 115 17.20 -3.74 -1.34
CA LEU A 115 16.24 -2.80 -0.78
C LEU A 115 16.56 -2.50 0.68
N ASN A 116 16.34 -1.24 1.06
CA ASN A 116 16.49 -0.80 2.43
C ASN A 116 15.11 -0.72 3.07
N PHE A 117 14.68 -1.81 3.67
CA PHE A 117 13.36 -1.89 4.30
C PHE A 117 13.32 -1.10 5.59
N LYS A 118 12.23 -0.36 5.78
CA LYS A 118 11.94 0.37 7.00
C LYS A 118 10.79 -0.32 7.72
N LYS A 119 10.87 -0.39 9.03
CA LYS A 119 9.81 -1.01 9.84
C LYS A 119 8.70 -0.04 10.12
N ILE A 120 7.47 -0.50 9.99
CA ILE A 120 6.28 0.30 10.33
C ILE A 120 6.31 0.68 11.81
N ASP A 121 6.66 -0.27 12.66
CA ASP A 121 6.64 -0.06 14.10
C ASP A 121 7.72 0.89 14.62
N GLU A 122 8.82 1.03 13.91
CA GLU A 122 9.87 1.96 14.31
C GLU A 122 9.43 3.40 14.24
N PHE A 123 8.32 3.61 13.67
CA PHE A 123 7.80 4.91 13.50
C PHE A 123 6.89 5.32 14.59
N ASN A 124 6.57 4.48 15.52
CA ASN A 124 5.63 4.78 16.52
C ASN A 124 6.05 5.78 17.48
N GLU A 125 7.31 5.87 17.79
CA GLU A 125 7.75 6.59 18.94
C GLU A 125 8.34 7.94 18.66
N GLY A 126 8.21 8.48 17.55
CA GLY A 126 8.79 9.77 17.33
C GLY A 126 8.63 10.19 15.92
N THR A 127 9.59 9.86 15.08
CA THR A 127 9.63 10.41 13.75
C THR A 127 8.44 9.98 12.93
N VAL A 128 8.14 8.70 12.94
CA VAL A 128 7.09 8.24 12.09
C VAL A 128 5.73 8.48 12.64
N PHE A 129 5.60 8.47 13.93
CA PHE A 129 4.37 8.88 14.55
C PHE A 129 4.09 10.36 14.23
N LYS A 130 5.12 11.18 14.24
CA LYS A 130 4.99 12.58 13.85
C LYS A 130 4.61 12.69 12.39
N ASP A 131 5.24 11.93 11.52
CA ASP A 131 4.93 11.95 10.09
C ASP A 131 3.49 11.51 9.83
N ARG A 132 3.06 10.45 10.51
CA ARG A 132 1.67 10.00 10.39
C ARG A 132 0.69 11.06 10.87
N LYS A 133 1.01 11.70 11.99
CA LYS A 133 0.18 12.76 12.52
C LYS A 133 0.16 13.95 11.56
N GLN A 134 1.28 14.26 10.97
CA GLN A 134 1.36 15.37 10.02
C GLN A 134 0.54 15.08 8.76
N ILE A 135 0.59 13.86 8.26
CA ILE A 135 -0.22 13.46 7.12
C ILE A 135 -1.70 13.61 7.44
N LEU A 136 -2.11 13.15 8.61
CA LEU A 136 -3.49 13.28 9.06
C LEU A 136 -3.90 14.73 9.20
N ASN A 137 -3.03 15.56 9.76
CA ASN A 137 -3.31 16.98 9.89
C ASN A 137 -3.44 17.69 8.55
N ASN A 138 -2.62 17.32 7.58
CA ASN A 138 -2.71 17.87 6.24
C ASN A 138 -4.03 17.48 5.57
N ASN A 139 -4.43 16.23 5.71
CA ASN A 139 -5.70 15.76 5.18
C ASN A 139 -6.86 16.47 5.87
N LEU A 140 -6.74 16.68 7.17
CA LEU A 140 -7.72 17.38 7.93
C LEU A 140 -7.85 18.84 7.50
N HIS A 141 -6.73 19.48 7.28
CA HIS A 141 -6.71 20.86 6.82
C HIS A 141 -7.38 20.98 5.44
N ASN A 142 -7.08 20.08 4.54
CA ASN A 142 -7.71 20.06 3.24
C ASN A 142 -9.22 19.84 3.35
N ASN A 143 -9.64 18.99 4.25
CA ASN A 143 -11.06 18.77 4.49
C ASN A 143 -11.74 19.95 5.13
N LEU A 144 -11.06 20.68 5.99
CA LEU A 144 -11.61 21.89 6.60
C LEU A 144 -11.97 22.93 5.58
N VAL A 145 -11.25 22.99 4.49
CA VAL A 145 -11.58 23.89 3.41
C VAL A 145 -12.96 23.59 2.85
N PHE A 146 -13.43 22.37 3.02
CA PHE A 146 -14.76 21.96 2.61
C PHE A 146 -15.74 21.95 3.78
N GLY A 147 -15.34 22.50 4.90
CA GLY A 147 -16.24 22.60 6.07
C GLY A 147 -16.39 21.32 6.85
N ILE A 148 -15.54 20.38 6.70
CA ILE A 148 -15.62 19.15 7.43
C ILE A 148 -14.99 19.28 8.78
N SER A 149 -15.70 18.85 9.73
CA SER A 149 -15.19 18.85 11.03
C SER A 149 -14.29 17.70 11.27
N GLN A 150 -13.42 17.65 10.86
CA GLN A 150 -12.59 16.76 10.76
C GLN A 150 -11.95 16.13 11.80
N THR A 151 -11.97 16.65 12.83
CA THR A 151 -11.33 16.10 13.98
C THR A 151 -11.71 14.70 14.28
N ASP A 152 -12.97 14.44 14.09
CA ASP A 152 -13.48 13.13 14.34
C ASP A 152 -13.25 12.22 13.18
N GLY A 153 -13.25 12.74 12.02
CA GLY A 153 -13.10 11.93 10.85
C GLY A 153 -11.73 11.31 10.71
N ILE A 154 -10.81 11.77 11.50
CA ILE A 154 -9.50 11.29 11.39
C ILE A 154 -9.23 10.17 12.31
N ALA A 155 -9.90 10.17 13.34
CA ALA A 155 -9.70 9.20 14.41
C ALA A 155 -9.80 7.77 13.93
#